data_f1f9e953844570beabd5602ce7cb5cad
#
_entry.id   f1f9e953844570beabd5602ce7cb5cad
#
_cell.length_a   1.000
_cell.length_b   1.000
_cell.length_c   1.000
_cell.angle_alpha   90.00
_cell.angle_beta   90.00
_cell.angle_gamma   90.00
#
_symmetry.space_group_name_H-M   'P 1'
#
loop_
_entity.id
_entity.type
_entity.pdbx_description
1 polymer ?
#
loop_
_entity_poly.entity_id
_entity_poly.type
_entity_poly.pdbx_seq_one_letter_code
_entity_poly.pdbx_strand_id
1 'polypeptide(L)'
;MENRMIDKLKSKGWWKYVLSLVIVAKIVFVVFALSALKTDNSDNKEVVTELKYAPVKLPQSVTFAGERMPLELYDVRESLDRELQSNAFFHSQTIRYIKLAPRYFPIIEPILKREGIPDDFKYLAVAESGLNPRAVSP
;
A
#
# COMPACT_ATOMS: atom_id res chain seq x y z
N MET A 1 46.62 -42.89 42.48
CA MET A 1 46.71 -41.52 43.02
C MET A 1 45.54 -40.61 42.57
N GLU A 2 44.72 -41.05 41.67
CA GLU A 2 43.63 -40.26 41.04
C GLU A 2 42.36 -40.16 41.88
N ASN A 3 42.03 -41.15 42.71
CA ASN A 3 40.78 -41.14 43.46
C ASN A 3 40.79 -40.22 44.72
N ARG A 4 41.91 -39.74 45.18
CA ARG A 4 41.99 -38.83 46.34
C ARG A 4 41.70 -37.36 46.01
N MET A 5 41.68 -36.97 44.73
CA MET A 5 41.35 -35.62 44.31
C MET A 5 39.85 -35.41 44.19
N ILE A 6 39.14 -36.47 43.79
CA ILE A 6 37.67 -36.44 43.63
C ILE A 6 36.95 -36.35 44.98
N ASP A 7 37.52 -37.01 46.03
CA ASP A 7 36.92 -36.98 47.38
C ASP A 7 37.08 -35.63 48.10
N LYS A 8 38.10 -34.85 47.78
CA LYS A 8 38.27 -33.48 48.29
C LYS A 8 37.28 -32.46 47.70
N LEU A 9 36.74 -32.76 46.55
CA LEU A 9 35.71 -31.94 45.88
C LEU A 9 34.31 -32.15 46.48
N LYS A 10 34.15 -33.14 47.35
CA LYS A 10 32.89 -33.50 48.02
C LYS A 10 32.72 -32.84 49.39
N SER A 11 33.48 -31.79 49.70
CA SER A 11 33.25 -31.02 50.93
C SER A 11 31.90 -30.31 50.85
N LYS A 12 31.00 -30.58 51.84
CA LYS A 12 29.57 -30.20 51.88
C LYS A 12 29.25 -28.71 51.68
N GLY A 13 30.23 -27.85 51.52
CA GLY A 13 30.05 -26.42 51.34
C GLY A 13 30.03 -25.98 49.87
N TRP A 14 30.87 -26.58 49.03
CA TRP A 14 31.06 -26.12 47.64
C TRP A 14 29.88 -26.40 46.71
N TRP A 15 29.17 -27.51 46.92
CA TRP A 15 27.95 -27.83 46.15
C TRP A 15 26.89 -26.73 46.24
N LYS A 16 26.77 -26.05 47.37
CA LYS A 16 25.84 -24.92 47.53
C LYS A 16 26.24 -23.74 46.66
N TYR A 17 27.53 -23.45 46.52
CA TYR A 17 28.02 -22.38 45.64
C TYR A 17 27.86 -22.72 44.16
N VAL A 18 28.10 -23.99 43.76
CA VAL A 18 27.87 -24.46 42.41
C VAL A 18 26.39 -24.40 42.03
N LEU A 19 25.49 -24.82 42.93
CA LEU A 19 24.05 -24.70 42.75
C LEU A 19 23.59 -23.24 42.64
N SER A 20 24.13 -22.36 43.48
CA SER A 20 23.86 -20.93 43.45
C SER A 20 24.32 -20.31 42.12
N LEU A 21 25.49 -20.68 41.61
CA LEU A 21 26.05 -20.19 40.36
C LEU A 21 25.24 -20.64 39.17
N VAL A 22 24.74 -21.88 39.17
CA VAL A 22 23.84 -22.39 38.12
C VAL A 22 22.49 -21.68 38.14
N ILE A 23 21.96 -21.38 39.35
CA ILE A 23 20.69 -20.62 39.44
C ILE A 23 20.88 -19.19 38.93
N VAL A 24 21.96 -18.52 39.30
CA VAL A 24 22.26 -17.16 38.84
C VAL A 24 22.44 -17.15 37.29
N ALA A 25 23.18 -18.12 36.74
CA ALA A 25 23.35 -18.25 35.31
C ALA A 25 22.01 -18.46 34.55
N LYS A 26 21.10 -19.26 35.09
CA LYS A 26 19.75 -19.44 34.55
C LYS A 26 18.93 -18.15 34.61
N ILE A 27 19.00 -17.40 35.72
CA ILE A 27 18.29 -16.12 35.85
C ILE A 27 18.81 -15.11 34.82
N VAL A 28 20.13 -15.00 34.68
CA VAL A 28 20.77 -14.12 33.69
C VAL A 28 20.38 -14.54 32.27
N PHE A 29 20.34 -15.84 31.97
CA PHE A 29 19.90 -16.35 30.66
C PHE A 29 18.43 -16.05 30.39
N VAL A 30 17.55 -16.20 31.39
CA VAL A 30 16.12 -15.87 31.26
C VAL A 30 15.92 -14.37 31.07
N VAL A 31 16.64 -13.51 31.79
CA VAL A 31 16.58 -12.06 31.61
C VAL A 31 17.12 -11.65 30.25
N PHE A 32 18.20 -12.28 29.80
CA PHE A 32 18.73 -12.05 28.45
C PHE A 32 17.75 -12.53 27.36
N ALA A 33 17.14 -13.70 27.54
CA ALA A 33 16.14 -14.22 26.62
C ALA A 33 14.88 -13.33 26.58
N LEU A 34 14.43 -12.80 27.74
CA LEU A 34 13.32 -11.85 27.82
C LEU A 34 13.66 -10.48 27.21
N SER A 35 14.92 -10.05 27.28
CA SER A 35 15.36 -8.82 26.60
C SER A 35 15.50 -9.02 25.10
N ALA A 36 15.84 -10.23 24.63
CA ALA A 36 15.85 -10.59 23.22
C ALA A 36 14.43 -10.79 22.65
N LEU A 37 13.47 -11.16 23.51
CA LEU A 37 12.04 -11.21 23.18
C LEU A 37 11.34 -9.84 23.31
N LYS A 38 12.07 -8.81 23.74
CA LYS A 38 11.61 -7.45 23.55
C LYS A 38 11.71 -7.19 22.05
N THR A 39 10.76 -7.79 21.34
CA THR A 39 10.48 -7.57 19.94
C THR A 39 10.50 -6.07 19.75
N ASP A 40 11.37 -5.68 18.87
CA ASP A 40 11.45 -4.39 18.27
C ASP A 40 10.04 -3.95 17.83
N ASN A 41 9.33 -3.32 18.78
CA ASN A 41 8.14 -2.53 18.50
C ASN A 41 8.59 -1.17 17.97
N SER A 42 9.76 -1.13 17.32
CA SER A 42 10.15 -0.03 16.49
C SER A 42 9.42 -0.20 15.17
N ASP A 43 8.57 0.76 14.91
CA ASP A 43 8.00 1.10 13.62
C ASP A 43 6.83 0.25 13.05
N ASN A 44 5.90 -0.16 13.88
CA ASN A 44 4.53 0.14 13.52
C ASN A 44 4.28 1.64 13.82
N LYS A 45 5.01 2.52 13.18
CA LYS A 45 4.39 3.73 12.68
C LYS A 45 3.26 3.20 11.79
N GLU A 46 2.05 3.07 12.37
CA GLU A 46 0.85 3.26 11.60
C GLU A 46 1.17 4.49 10.76
N VAL A 47 1.40 4.26 9.48
CA VAL A 47 1.27 5.29 8.48
C VAL A 47 -0.24 5.51 8.47
N VAL A 48 -0.73 6.16 9.52
CA VAL A 48 -1.95 6.94 9.46
C VAL A 48 -1.56 8.04 8.49
N THR A 49 -1.59 7.67 7.22
CA THR A 49 -1.69 8.63 6.15
C THR A 49 -2.99 9.33 6.47
N GLU A 50 -2.91 10.45 7.19
CA GLU A 50 -4.01 11.38 7.26
C GLU A 50 -4.43 11.58 5.81
N LEU A 51 -5.50 10.92 5.42
CA LEU A 51 -6.17 11.16 4.16
C LEU A 51 -6.65 12.60 4.27
N LYS A 52 -5.78 13.52 3.91
CA LYS A 52 -6.10 14.93 3.80
C LYS A 52 -7.08 15.04 2.64
N TYR A 53 -8.37 14.98 2.98
CA TYR A 53 -9.45 15.27 2.05
C TYR A 53 -9.36 16.75 1.67
N ALA A 54 -8.57 17.02 0.63
CA ALA A 54 -8.54 18.33 0.02
C ALA A 54 -9.47 18.30 -1.21
N PRO A 55 -10.31 19.32 -1.41
CA PRO A 55 -11.10 19.40 -2.64
C PRO A 55 -10.19 19.42 -3.86
N VAL A 56 -10.59 18.71 -4.90
CA VAL A 56 -9.86 18.66 -6.17
C VAL A 56 -9.90 20.05 -6.79
N LYS A 57 -8.74 20.59 -7.15
CA LYS A 57 -8.69 21.90 -7.80
C LYS A 57 -9.14 21.76 -9.25
N LEU A 58 -10.09 22.60 -9.65
CA LEU A 58 -10.52 22.66 -11.03
C LEU A 58 -9.36 23.15 -11.93
N PRO A 59 -9.09 22.49 -13.07
CA PRO A 59 -8.12 22.99 -14.05
C PRO A 59 -8.61 24.29 -14.69
N GLN A 60 -7.68 25.15 -15.11
CA GLN A 60 -8.02 26.41 -15.77
C GLN A 60 -8.54 26.21 -17.20
N SER A 61 -8.11 25.16 -17.86
CA SER A 61 -8.56 24.77 -19.20
C SER A 61 -8.54 23.25 -19.35
N VAL A 62 -9.48 22.75 -20.11
CA VAL A 62 -9.59 21.33 -20.49
C VAL A 62 -9.87 21.27 -21.98
N THR A 63 -9.22 20.35 -22.68
CA THR A 63 -9.49 20.02 -24.08
C THR A 63 -9.83 18.55 -24.20
N PHE A 64 -10.71 18.22 -25.12
CA PHE A 64 -11.03 16.85 -25.50
C PHE A 64 -11.15 16.74 -27.03
N ALA A 65 -10.47 15.79 -27.62
CA ALA A 65 -10.42 15.60 -29.07
C ALA A 65 -9.99 16.86 -29.86
N GLY A 66 -9.15 17.70 -29.25
CA GLY A 66 -8.69 18.97 -29.82
C GLY A 66 -9.62 20.16 -29.59
N GLU A 67 -10.81 19.94 -29.04
CA GLU A 67 -11.76 21.01 -28.74
C GLU A 67 -11.66 21.48 -27.29
N ARG A 68 -11.79 22.78 -27.08
CA ARG A 68 -11.74 23.38 -25.73
C ARG A 68 -13.11 23.28 -25.05
N MET A 69 -13.09 22.79 -23.81
CA MET A 69 -14.28 22.82 -22.94
C MET A 69 -14.57 24.26 -22.47
N PRO A 70 -15.80 24.78 -22.64
CA PRO A 70 -16.13 26.14 -22.25
C PRO A 70 -16.38 26.26 -20.74
N LEU A 71 -15.30 26.29 -19.94
CA LEU A 71 -15.38 26.36 -18.48
C LEU A 71 -15.84 27.73 -17.94
N GLU A 72 -16.02 28.71 -18.81
CA GLU A 72 -16.69 29.97 -18.53
C GLU A 72 -18.21 29.83 -18.29
N LEU A 73 -18.81 28.76 -18.82
CA LEU A 73 -20.21 28.43 -18.57
C LEU A 73 -20.34 27.75 -17.20
N TYR A 74 -21.23 28.28 -16.38
CA TYR A 74 -21.40 27.83 -14.99
C TYR A 74 -21.74 26.34 -14.89
N ASP A 75 -22.72 25.88 -15.65
CA ASP A 75 -23.19 24.49 -15.69
C ASP A 75 -22.13 23.50 -16.18
N VAL A 76 -21.32 23.88 -17.17
CA VAL A 76 -20.18 23.06 -17.63
C VAL A 76 -19.12 22.94 -16.56
N ARG A 77 -18.78 24.06 -15.95
CA ARG A 77 -17.80 24.12 -14.86
C ARG A 77 -18.22 23.31 -13.64
N GLU A 78 -19.49 23.43 -13.21
CA GLU A 78 -20.04 22.71 -12.08
C GLU A 78 -20.12 21.20 -12.35
N SER A 79 -20.50 20.81 -13.58
CA SER A 79 -20.52 19.41 -14.00
C SER A 79 -19.12 18.81 -13.97
N LEU A 80 -18.11 19.51 -14.48
CA LEU A 80 -16.72 19.05 -14.43
C LEU A 80 -16.22 18.92 -12.99
N ASP A 81 -16.54 19.89 -12.11
CA ASP A 81 -16.14 19.83 -10.70
C ASP A 81 -16.73 18.60 -10.02
N ARG A 82 -18.01 18.34 -10.22
CA ARG A 82 -18.71 17.16 -9.69
C ARG A 82 -18.06 15.85 -10.16
N GLU A 83 -17.76 15.75 -11.45
CA GLU A 83 -17.11 14.55 -12.01
C GLU A 83 -15.69 14.36 -11.49
N LEU A 84 -14.91 15.44 -11.36
CA LEU A 84 -13.57 15.38 -10.77
C LEU A 84 -13.60 14.95 -9.32
N GLN A 85 -14.51 15.50 -8.51
CA GLN A 85 -14.70 15.11 -7.11
C GLN A 85 -15.12 13.64 -7.02
N SER A 86 -16.13 13.23 -7.80
CA SER A 86 -16.60 11.84 -7.81
C SER A 86 -15.48 10.85 -8.14
N ASN A 87 -14.73 11.09 -9.22
CA ASN A 87 -13.67 10.19 -9.65
C ASN A 87 -12.45 10.22 -8.72
N ALA A 88 -12.11 11.36 -8.13
CA ALA A 88 -10.98 11.47 -7.21
C ALA A 88 -11.20 10.69 -5.91
N PHE A 89 -12.45 10.60 -5.43
CA PHE A 89 -12.76 9.89 -4.20
C PHE A 89 -13.26 8.45 -4.42
N PHE A 90 -13.54 8.06 -5.65
CA PHE A 90 -13.93 6.70 -6.00
C PHE A 90 -12.72 5.81 -6.29
N HIS A 91 -11.84 5.71 -5.31
CA HIS A 91 -10.50 5.10 -5.44
C HIS A 91 -10.50 3.69 -6.03
N SER A 92 -11.43 2.83 -5.62
CA SER A 92 -11.47 1.44 -6.08
C SER A 92 -11.68 1.34 -7.60
N GLN A 93 -12.56 2.16 -8.14
CA GLN A 93 -12.85 2.21 -9.56
C GLN A 93 -11.69 2.82 -10.35
N THR A 94 -11.17 3.94 -9.88
CA THR A 94 -10.03 4.63 -10.52
C THR A 94 -8.78 3.74 -10.57
N ILE A 95 -8.45 3.07 -9.48
CA ILE A 95 -7.33 2.10 -9.44
C ILE A 95 -7.57 0.96 -10.43
N ARG A 96 -8.81 0.48 -10.55
CA ARG A 96 -9.15 -0.56 -11.53
C ARG A 96 -8.89 -0.07 -12.96
N TYR A 97 -9.31 1.14 -13.32
CA TYR A 97 -9.08 1.71 -14.64
C TYR A 97 -7.59 1.86 -14.95
N ILE A 98 -6.81 2.38 -13.99
CA ILE A 98 -5.36 2.50 -14.12
C ILE A 98 -4.69 1.15 -14.37
N LYS A 99 -5.18 0.07 -13.74
CA LYS A 99 -4.67 -1.29 -13.95
C LYS A 99 -5.09 -1.89 -15.31
N LEU A 100 -6.25 -1.53 -15.82
CA LEU A 100 -6.77 -2.08 -17.07
C LEU A 100 -6.29 -1.30 -18.30
N ALA A 101 -6.03 -0.02 -18.17
CA ALA A 101 -5.59 0.83 -19.27
C ALA A 101 -4.35 0.29 -20.03
N PRO A 102 -3.26 -0.13 -19.38
CA PRO A 102 -2.09 -0.70 -20.06
C PRO A 102 -2.39 -1.97 -20.85
N ARG A 103 -3.47 -2.68 -20.50
CA ARG A 103 -3.89 -3.90 -21.19
C ARG A 103 -4.73 -3.63 -22.43
N TYR A 104 -5.61 -2.63 -22.36
CA TYR A 104 -6.61 -2.39 -23.41
C TYR A 104 -6.29 -1.22 -24.33
N PHE A 105 -5.62 -0.18 -23.86
CA PHE A 105 -5.24 0.96 -24.68
C PHE A 105 -4.36 0.59 -25.88
N PRO A 106 -3.35 -0.28 -25.76
CA PRO A 106 -2.56 -0.72 -26.91
C PRO A 106 -3.37 -1.44 -28.00
N ILE A 107 -4.57 -1.92 -27.67
CA ILE A 107 -5.49 -2.55 -28.63
C ILE A 107 -6.40 -1.49 -29.27
N ILE A 108 -6.84 -0.50 -28.49
CA ILE A 108 -7.80 0.54 -28.90
C ILE A 108 -7.11 1.61 -29.78
N GLU A 109 -5.94 2.09 -29.34
CA GLU A 109 -5.21 3.19 -29.99
C GLU A 109 -4.90 2.96 -31.48
N PRO A 110 -4.43 1.76 -31.93
CA PRO A 110 -4.21 1.50 -33.34
C PRO A 110 -5.51 1.53 -34.16
N ILE A 111 -6.64 1.13 -33.53
CA ILE A 111 -7.95 1.15 -34.22
C ILE A 111 -8.39 2.60 -34.40
N LEU A 112 -8.36 3.42 -33.36
CA LEU A 112 -8.70 4.84 -33.44
C LEU A 112 -7.84 5.53 -34.48
N LYS A 113 -6.54 5.29 -34.51
CA LYS A 113 -5.61 5.86 -35.49
C LYS A 113 -5.95 5.44 -36.93
N ARG A 114 -6.28 4.16 -37.14
CA ARG A 114 -6.66 3.66 -38.46
C ARG A 114 -7.95 4.31 -38.99
N GLU A 115 -8.90 4.53 -38.08
CA GLU A 115 -10.20 5.14 -38.42
C GLU A 115 -10.16 6.68 -38.42
N GLY A 116 -8.99 7.29 -38.14
CA GLY A 116 -8.85 8.75 -38.12
C GLY A 116 -9.56 9.42 -36.95
N ILE A 117 -9.83 8.66 -35.87
CA ILE A 117 -10.50 9.13 -34.67
C ILE A 117 -9.45 9.66 -33.69
N PRO A 118 -9.68 10.81 -33.03
CA PRO A 118 -8.77 11.33 -32.01
C PRO A 118 -8.50 10.34 -30.90
N ASP A 119 -7.26 10.28 -30.43
CA ASP A 119 -6.79 9.31 -29.39
C ASP A 119 -7.55 9.43 -28.07
N ASP A 120 -8.03 10.63 -27.72
CA ASP A 120 -8.80 10.88 -26.49
C ASP A 120 -10.07 10.00 -26.39
N PHE A 121 -10.59 9.51 -27.52
CA PHE A 121 -11.76 8.61 -27.53
C PHE A 121 -11.50 7.26 -26.84
N LYS A 122 -10.27 6.87 -26.58
CA LYS A 122 -9.97 5.71 -25.73
C LYS A 122 -10.57 5.84 -24.32
N TYR A 123 -10.68 7.06 -23.81
CA TYR A 123 -11.31 7.35 -22.52
C TYR A 123 -12.83 7.20 -22.54
N LEU A 124 -13.45 7.29 -23.70
CA LEU A 124 -14.87 6.97 -23.86
C LEU A 124 -15.12 5.48 -23.56
N ALA A 125 -14.21 4.59 -24.00
CA ALA A 125 -14.29 3.17 -23.67
C ALA A 125 -14.20 2.90 -22.15
N VAL A 126 -13.45 3.74 -21.41
CA VAL A 126 -13.42 3.70 -19.96
C VAL A 126 -14.77 4.12 -19.39
N ALA A 127 -15.34 5.21 -19.86
CA ALA A 127 -16.61 5.75 -19.35
C ALA A 127 -17.78 4.77 -19.62
N GLU A 128 -17.86 4.20 -20.82
CA GLU A 128 -18.98 3.34 -21.23
C GLU A 128 -18.93 1.93 -20.64
N SER A 129 -17.77 1.31 -20.62
CA SER A 129 -17.65 -0.11 -20.26
C SER A 129 -16.76 -0.38 -19.03
N GLY A 130 -16.07 0.63 -18.51
CA GLY A 130 -15.00 0.42 -17.52
C GLY A 130 -13.88 -0.48 -18.03
N LEU A 131 -13.62 -0.48 -19.35
CA LEU A 131 -12.72 -1.39 -20.05
C LEU A 131 -13.09 -2.87 -19.86
N ASN A 132 -14.39 -3.16 -19.72
CA ASN A 132 -14.89 -4.53 -19.67
C ASN A 132 -15.27 -5.00 -21.08
N PRO A 133 -14.53 -5.95 -21.69
CA PRO A 133 -14.83 -6.43 -23.05
C PRO A 133 -16.13 -7.24 -23.16
N ARG A 134 -16.74 -7.57 -22.02
CA ARG A 134 -18.04 -8.30 -21.97
C ARG A 134 -19.21 -7.38 -21.62
N ALA A 135 -18.99 -6.08 -21.57
CA ALA A 135 -20.08 -5.14 -21.36
C ALA A 135 -21.04 -5.22 -22.56
N VAL A 136 -22.32 -5.38 -22.26
CA VAL A 136 -23.40 -5.38 -23.24
C VAL A 136 -24.25 -4.15 -22.94
N SER A 137 -24.60 -3.41 -23.98
CA SER A 137 -25.57 -2.32 -23.86
C SER A 137 -26.94 -2.90 -23.49
N PRO A 138 -27.67 -2.29 -22.54
CA PRO A 138 -29.03 -2.72 -22.21
C PRO A 138 -29.98 -2.59 -23.39
#